data_607f6193501124b9fe6bfd93eed7fbd9
#
_entry.id   607f6193501124b9fe6bfd93eed7fbd9
#
_cell.length_a   1.000
_cell.length_b   1.000
_cell.length_c   1.000
_cell.angle_alpha   90.00
_cell.angle_beta   90.00
_cell.angle_gamma   90.00
#
_symmetry.space_group_name_H-M   'P 1'
#
loop_
_entity.id
_entity.type
_entity.pdbx_description
1 polymer ?
#
loop_
_entity_poly.entity_id
_entity_poly.type
_entity_poly.pdbx_seq_one_letter_code
_entity_poly.pdbx_strand_id
1 'polypeptide(L)'
;IQTNMIVNVSGSAIEDYAETAAIINELDKIPAIELNISCPNVKQGGMAFGVTAKGAEEVVKAVRSVYKKTLIVKLSPNVTDITEIARAAENGGADSVSLINTLLGMAIDAERKRPILSTVTGGMSGAAVKPIALRMVWQVAKAVKIPVIGLGGIMNWKDAVEFMLAGASAIQIGTANFIDPAVTVKVVEGINDYLNRHGYQSVKDIIGALEV
;
A
#
# COMPACT_ATOMS: atom_id res chain seq x y z
N ILE A 1 12.14 -20.22 -8.71
CA ILE A 1 12.10 -19.55 -7.40
C ILE A 1 10.74 -19.89 -6.81
N GLN A 2 10.73 -20.47 -5.60
CA GLN A 2 9.52 -20.72 -4.85
C GLN A 2 9.17 -19.44 -4.07
N THR A 3 8.22 -18.65 -4.60
CA THR A 3 7.72 -17.43 -3.96
C THR A 3 6.27 -17.21 -4.35
N ASN A 4 5.50 -16.54 -3.51
CA ASN A 4 4.17 -16.07 -3.85
C ASN A 4 4.29 -14.79 -4.69
N MET A 5 3.55 -14.74 -5.79
CA MET A 5 3.48 -13.57 -6.64
C MET A 5 2.14 -12.85 -6.41
N ILE A 6 2.21 -11.59 -6.02
CA ILE A 6 1.05 -10.70 -5.91
C ILE A 6 1.09 -9.73 -7.08
N VAL A 7 0.08 -9.74 -7.93
CA VAL A 7 0.02 -8.87 -9.12
C VAL A 7 -0.64 -7.55 -8.74
N ASN A 8 0.07 -6.43 -8.98
CA ASN A 8 -0.51 -5.10 -8.80
C ASN A 8 -1.34 -4.75 -10.05
N VAL A 9 -2.65 -4.53 -9.86
CA VAL A 9 -3.62 -4.26 -10.93
C VAL A 9 -4.02 -2.80 -10.88
N SER A 10 -3.92 -2.11 -12.03
CA SER A 10 -4.40 -0.74 -12.22
C SER A 10 -5.26 -0.64 -13.48
N GLY A 11 -6.15 0.33 -13.53
CA GLY A 11 -7.05 0.58 -14.65
C GLY A 11 -7.43 2.05 -14.75
N SER A 12 -8.07 2.42 -15.85
CA SER A 12 -8.60 3.77 -16.10
C SER A 12 -10.13 3.83 -15.93
N ALA A 13 -10.79 2.69 -15.97
CA ALA A 13 -12.23 2.50 -15.73
C ALA A 13 -12.44 1.31 -14.80
N ILE A 14 -13.60 1.20 -14.17
CA ILE A 14 -13.94 0.08 -13.27
C ILE A 14 -13.89 -1.26 -14.03
N GLU A 15 -14.30 -1.24 -15.28
CA GLU A 15 -14.31 -2.39 -16.19
C GLU A 15 -12.90 -2.94 -16.40
N ASP A 16 -11.88 -2.08 -16.58
CA ASP A 16 -10.49 -2.50 -16.77
C ASP A 16 -9.99 -3.32 -15.57
N TYR A 17 -10.34 -2.88 -14.34
CA TYR A 17 -9.99 -3.59 -13.11
C TYR A 17 -10.69 -4.95 -13.04
N ALA A 18 -11.99 -4.99 -13.34
CA ALA A 18 -12.78 -6.22 -13.25
C ALA A 18 -12.34 -7.24 -14.32
N GLU A 19 -12.13 -6.83 -15.55
CA GLU A 19 -11.67 -7.71 -16.64
C GLU A 19 -10.28 -8.28 -16.34
N THR A 20 -9.34 -7.44 -15.91
CA THR A 20 -7.99 -7.89 -15.54
C THR A 20 -8.04 -8.87 -14.36
N ALA A 21 -8.84 -8.57 -13.34
CA ALA A 21 -9.01 -9.44 -12.17
C ALA A 21 -9.64 -10.78 -12.54
N ALA A 22 -10.62 -10.80 -13.45
CA ALA A 22 -11.25 -12.02 -13.93
C ALA A 22 -10.23 -12.93 -14.65
N ILE A 23 -9.39 -12.38 -15.51
CA ILE A 23 -8.32 -13.14 -16.16
C ILE A 23 -7.35 -13.74 -15.13
N ILE A 24 -6.91 -12.93 -14.15
CA ILE A 24 -5.98 -13.40 -13.11
C ILE A 24 -6.62 -14.42 -12.19
N ASN A 25 -7.94 -14.38 -11.99
CA ASN A 25 -8.66 -15.35 -11.18
C ASN A 25 -8.44 -16.79 -11.65
N GLU A 26 -8.29 -17.00 -12.96
CA GLU A 26 -8.07 -18.32 -13.58
C GLU A 26 -6.62 -18.80 -13.50
N LEU A 27 -5.68 -17.96 -13.01
CA LEU A 27 -4.25 -18.29 -12.96
C LEU A 27 -3.88 -18.87 -11.59
N ASP A 28 -3.79 -20.19 -11.46
CA ASP A 28 -3.50 -20.90 -10.20
C ASP A 28 -2.24 -20.43 -9.46
N LYS A 29 -1.22 -20.02 -10.21
CA LYS A 29 0.08 -19.58 -9.65
C LYS A 29 0.06 -18.18 -9.04
N ILE A 30 -1.05 -17.44 -9.19
CA ILE A 30 -1.21 -16.09 -8.65
C ILE A 30 -2.26 -16.16 -7.51
N PRO A 31 -1.80 -16.20 -6.24
CA PRO A 31 -2.71 -16.37 -5.10
C PRO A 31 -3.43 -15.07 -4.69
N ALA A 32 -2.92 -13.92 -5.11
CA ALA A 32 -3.45 -12.62 -4.68
C ALA A 32 -3.24 -11.54 -5.75
N ILE A 33 -4.10 -10.52 -5.72
CA ILE A 33 -3.88 -9.26 -6.42
C ILE A 33 -3.85 -8.10 -5.44
N GLU A 34 -3.08 -7.05 -5.79
CA GLU A 34 -3.11 -5.76 -5.13
C GLU A 34 -3.76 -4.74 -6.08
N LEU A 35 -4.97 -4.30 -5.75
CA LEU A 35 -5.75 -3.36 -6.54
C LEU A 35 -5.25 -1.94 -6.29
N ASN A 36 -4.61 -1.32 -7.26
CA ASN A 36 -4.09 0.04 -7.17
C ASN A 36 -5.16 1.05 -7.62
N ILE A 37 -5.99 1.49 -6.68
CA ILE A 37 -7.07 2.47 -6.94
C ILE A 37 -6.60 3.92 -6.90
N SER A 38 -5.29 4.15 -6.73
CA SER A 38 -4.68 5.47 -6.57
C SER A 38 -4.25 6.12 -7.88
N CYS A 39 -4.49 5.48 -9.03
CA CYS A 39 -4.02 5.98 -10.33
C CYS A 39 -4.76 7.27 -10.72
N PRO A 40 -4.05 8.39 -10.98
CA PRO A 40 -4.68 9.67 -11.32
C PRO A 40 -5.20 9.75 -12.76
N ASN A 41 -4.99 8.72 -13.58
CA ASN A 41 -5.24 8.72 -15.03
C ASN A 41 -6.66 8.27 -15.41
N VAL A 42 -7.69 8.79 -14.75
CA VAL A 42 -9.09 8.49 -15.12
C VAL A 42 -9.56 9.44 -16.22
N LYS A 43 -9.78 8.91 -17.42
CA LYS A 43 -10.22 9.68 -18.60
C LYS A 43 -11.64 10.26 -18.51
N GLN A 44 -12.47 9.81 -17.57
CA GLN A 44 -13.84 10.30 -17.39
C GLN A 44 -14.03 10.83 -15.97
N GLY A 45 -14.13 12.16 -15.85
CA GLY A 45 -14.52 12.83 -14.60
C GLY A 45 -13.38 13.25 -13.66
N GLY A 46 -12.12 12.96 -13.95
CA GLY A 46 -10.96 13.62 -13.32
C GLY A 46 -10.65 13.23 -11.87
N MET A 47 -11.34 12.28 -11.26
CA MET A 47 -11.02 11.81 -9.90
C MET A 47 -10.63 10.34 -9.90
N ALA A 48 -9.48 10.03 -9.30
CA ALA A 48 -9.09 8.66 -9.03
C ALA A 48 -10.10 7.99 -8.10
N PHE A 49 -10.46 6.73 -8.35
CA PHE A 49 -11.43 5.98 -7.51
C PHE A 49 -11.05 5.97 -6.03
N GLY A 50 -9.76 5.98 -5.72
CA GLY A 50 -9.23 5.95 -4.35
C GLY A 50 -9.25 7.27 -3.59
N VAL A 51 -9.86 8.36 -4.10
CA VAL A 51 -9.94 9.64 -3.38
C VAL A 51 -11.30 9.89 -2.72
N THR A 52 -12.31 9.05 -3.01
CA THR A 52 -13.61 9.08 -2.34
C THR A 52 -14.00 7.71 -1.84
N ALA A 53 -14.67 7.64 -0.69
CA ALA A 53 -15.16 6.39 -0.12
C ALA A 53 -16.09 5.65 -1.11
N LYS A 54 -17.01 6.37 -1.76
CA LYS A 54 -17.93 5.82 -2.75
C LYS A 54 -17.19 5.16 -3.93
N GLY A 55 -16.22 5.87 -4.53
CA GLY A 55 -15.45 5.35 -5.66
C GLY A 55 -14.61 4.13 -5.28
N ALA A 56 -13.99 4.14 -4.07
CA ALA A 56 -13.24 3.01 -3.56
C ALA A 56 -14.14 1.77 -3.38
N GLU A 57 -15.31 1.94 -2.77
CA GLU A 57 -16.24 0.84 -2.56
C GLU A 57 -16.78 0.27 -3.87
N GLU A 58 -17.13 1.12 -4.84
CA GLU A 58 -17.65 0.70 -6.15
C GLU A 58 -16.64 -0.15 -6.94
N VAL A 59 -15.37 0.30 -7.04
CA VAL A 59 -14.35 -0.46 -7.77
C VAL A 59 -14.01 -1.76 -7.06
N VAL A 60 -13.94 -1.77 -5.73
CA VAL A 60 -13.65 -2.99 -4.96
C VAL A 60 -14.79 -4.00 -5.11
N LYS A 61 -16.06 -3.59 -5.02
CA LYS A 61 -17.23 -4.45 -5.26
C LYS A 61 -17.23 -5.05 -6.67
N ALA A 62 -16.95 -4.25 -7.68
CA ALA A 62 -16.89 -4.72 -9.06
C ALA A 62 -15.82 -5.82 -9.22
N VAL A 63 -14.62 -5.60 -8.69
CA VAL A 63 -13.54 -6.59 -8.72
C VAL A 63 -13.89 -7.81 -7.89
N ARG A 64 -14.44 -7.66 -6.68
CA ARG A 64 -14.82 -8.77 -5.81
C ARG A 64 -15.89 -9.67 -6.45
N SER A 65 -16.75 -9.14 -7.29
CA SER A 65 -17.79 -9.93 -7.97
C SER A 65 -17.20 -11.02 -8.88
N VAL A 66 -16.04 -10.76 -9.49
CA VAL A 66 -15.37 -11.65 -10.46
C VAL A 66 -14.09 -12.31 -9.92
N TYR A 67 -13.48 -11.78 -8.86
CA TYR A 67 -12.23 -12.28 -8.28
C TYR A 67 -12.50 -12.96 -6.93
N LYS A 68 -12.11 -14.22 -6.78
CA LYS A 68 -12.42 -15.06 -5.60
C LYS A 68 -11.25 -15.33 -4.67
N LYS A 69 -10.02 -14.94 -5.09
CA LYS A 69 -8.80 -15.11 -4.32
C LYS A 69 -8.54 -13.87 -3.43
N THR A 70 -7.38 -13.81 -2.78
CA THR A 70 -7.03 -12.71 -1.89
C THR A 70 -6.95 -11.37 -2.62
N LEU A 71 -7.77 -10.42 -2.20
CA LEU A 71 -7.89 -9.07 -2.74
C LEU A 71 -7.32 -8.06 -1.75
N ILE A 72 -6.17 -7.49 -2.09
CA ILE A 72 -5.54 -6.39 -1.36
C ILE A 72 -5.92 -5.08 -2.05
N VAL A 73 -6.25 -4.03 -1.32
CA VAL A 73 -6.56 -2.71 -1.90
C VAL A 73 -5.52 -1.68 -1.46
N LYS A 74 -4.80 -1.11 -2.43
CA LYS A 74 -3.74 -0.12 -2.18
C LYS A 74 -4.28 1.30 -2.17
N LEU A 75 -4.15 1.95 -1.01
CA LEU A 75 -4.74 3.24 -0.71
C LEU A 75 -3.80 4.41 -1.01
N SER A 76 -4.39 5.53 -1.44
CA SER A 76 -3.70 6.80 -1.68
C SER A 76 -3.53 7.60 -0.39
N PRO A 77 -2.36 8.25 -0.17
CA PRO A 77 -2.19 9.20 0.92
C PRO A 77 -2.78 10.58 0.60
N ASN A 78 -3.17 10.84 -0.65
CA ASN A 78 -3.61 12.15 -1.13
C ASN A 78 -5.11 12.37 -0.88
N VAL A 79 -5.52 12.14 0.35
CA VAL A 79 -6.90 12.24 0.84
C VAL A 79 -6.92 12.94 2.20
N THR A 80 -8.05 13.51 2.58
CA THR A 80 -8.23 14.18 3.87
C THR A 80 -8.25 13.17 5.03
N ASP A 81 -9.04 12.09 4.87
CA ASP A 81 -9.14 11.00 5.83
C ASP A 81 -9.01 9.65 5.12
N ILE A 82 -7.86 8.99 5.32
CA ILE A 82 -7.57 7.68 4.74
C ILE A 82 -8.41 6.57 5.39
N THR A 83 -8.91 6.78 6.60
CA THR A 83 -9.71 5.77 7.32
C THR A 83 -11.08 5.56 6.68
N GLU A 84 -11.66 6.61 6.09
CA GLU A 84 -12.91 6.51 5.33
C GLU A 84 -12.74 5.63 4.09
N ILE A 85 -11.63 5.82 3.37
CA ILE A 85 -11.30 5.02 2.18
C ILE A 85 -11.03 3.56 2.56
N ALA A 86 -10.32 3.34 3.68
CA ALA A 86 -10.03 2.00 4.17
C ALA A 86 -11.30 1.23 4.54
N ARG A 87 -12.24 1.87 5.26
CA ARG A 87 -13.55 1.27 5.57
C ARG A 87 -14.37 0.98 4.31
N ALA A 88 -14.33 1.87 3.34
CA ALA A 88 -15.00 1.67 2.05
C ALA A 88 -14.43 0.47 1.29
N ALA A 89 -13.12 0.29 1.29
CA ALA A 89 -12.47 -0.89 0.70
C ALA A 89 -12.88 -2.18 1.44
N GLU A 90 -12.90 -2.18 2.78
CA GLU A 90 -13.39 -3.30 3.60
C GLU A 90 -14.85 -3.63 3.28
N ASN A 91 -15.73 -2.63 3.24
CA ASN A 91 -17.15 -2.79 2.88
C ASN A 91 -17.35 -3.30 1.45
N GLY A 92 -16.44 -2.95 0.55
CA GLY A 92 -16.40 -3.45 -0.83
C GLY A 92 -15.98 -4.91 -0.96
N GLY A 93 -15.46 -5.52 0.10
CA GLY A 93 -15.05 -6.93 0.15
C GLY A 93 -13.54 -7.15 -0.03
N ALA A 94 -12.69 -6.15 0.28
CA ALA A 94 -11.26 -6.35 0.39
C ALA A 94 -10.91 -7.32 1.52
N ASP A 95 -9.94 -8.22 1.30
CA ASP A 95 -9.40 -9.10 2.34
C ASP A 95 -8.30 -8.41 3.16
N SER A 96 -7.65 -7.39 2.59
CA SER A 96 -6.68 -6.56 3.28
C SER A 96 -6.52 -5.20 2.56
N VAL A 97 -5.95 -4.23 3.25
CA VAL A 97 -5.55 -2.95 2.65
C VAL A 97 -4.05 -2.76 2.74
N SER A 98 -3.45 -2.13 1.72
CA SER A 98 -2.05 -1.70 1.75
C SER A 98 -1.97 -0.17 1.64
N LEU A 99 -1.08 0.45 2.39
CA LEU A 99 -0.86 1.90 2.37
C LEU A 99 0.55 2.26 2.82
N ILE A 100 1.14 3.26 2.20
CA ILE A 100 0.54 4.27 1.29
C ILE A 100 1.10 4.14 -0.12
N ASN A 101 0.33 4.61 -1.12
CA ASN A 101 0.88 4.94 -2.42
C ASN A 101 1.74 6.22 -2.31
N THR A 102 2.25 6.76 -3.40
CA THR A 102 3.11 7.95 -3.39
C THR A 102 2.34 9.22 -3.00
N LEU A 103 3.02 10.10 -2.24
CA LEU A 103 2.51 11.41 -1.90
C LEU A 103 2.78 12.37 -3.06
N LEU A 104 1.80 13.20 -3.43
CA LEU A 104 1.96 14.16 -4.51
C LEU A 104 2.98 15.24 -4.12
N GLY A 105 3.95 15.47 -4.97
CA GLY A 105 5.02 16.44 -4.78
C GLY A 105 5.40 17.16 -6.06
N MET A 106 6.30 18.14 -5.95
CA MET A 106 6.83 18.93 -7.07
C MET A 106 8.31 19.24 -6.81
N ALA A 107 9.08 19.35 -7.90
CA ALA A 107 10.45 19.88 -7.87
C ALA A 107 10.65 20.91 -8.98
N ILE A 108 11.39 21.98 -8.67
CA ILE A 108 11.63 23.11 -9.58
C ILE A 108 13.13 23.24 -9.80
N ASP A 109 13.54 23.41 -11.07
CA ASP A 109 14.84 23.90 -11.45
C ASP A 109 14.82 25.45 -11.35
N ALA A 110 15.44 25.98 -10.31
CA ALA A 110 15.44 27.41 -10.02
C ALA A 110 16.11 28.23 -11.11
N GLU A 111 17.19 27.73 -11.71
CA GLU A 111 17.94 28.42 -12.75
C GLU A 111 17.15 28.51 -14.05
N ARG A 112 16.49 27.41 -14.42
CA ARG A 112 15.67 27.37 -15.63
C ARG A 112 14.25 27.88 -15.43
N LYS A 113 13.82 28.09 -14.18
CA LYS A 113 12.47 28.51 -13.78
C LYS A 113 11.39 27.57 -14.35
N ARG A 114 11.64 26.25 -14.29
CA ARG A 114 10.78 25.21 -14.86
C ARG A 114 10.63 24.04 -13.89
N PRO A 115 9.49 23.30 -13.95
CA PRO A 115 9.41 22.03 -13.25
C PRO A 115 10.51 21.06 -13.73
N ILE A 116 11.06 20.26 -12.81
CA ILE A 116 12.01 19.18 -13.16
C ILE A 116 11.25 18.06 -13.89
N LEU A 117 10.03 17.75 -13.43
CA LEU A 117 9.19 16.72 -14.03
C LEU A 117 8.38 17.30 -15.18
N SER A 118 8.31 16.59 -16.31
CA SER A 118 7.48 16.98 -17.47
C SER A 118 5.99 17.04 -17.13
N THR A 119 5.54 16.27 -16.14
CA THR A 119 4.17 16.24 -15.61
C THR A 119 3.89 17.34 -14.58
N VAL A 120 4.86 18.24 -14.32
CA VAL A 120 4.86 19.29 -13.29
C VAL A 120 4.87 18.76 -11.88
N THR A 121 3.97 17.86 -11.53
CA THR A 121 3.91 17.15 -10.25
C THR A 121 4.17 15.66 -10.43
N GLY A 122 4.58 14.97 -9.37
CA GLY A 122 4.83 13.52 -9.38
C GLY A 122 4.75 12.91 -7.99
N GLY A 123 4.79 11.59 -7.95
CA GLY A 123 4.73 10.85 -6.70
C GLY A 123 6.06 10.87 -5.95
N MET A 124 6.06 11.35 -4.72
CA MET A 124 7.18 11.29 -3.80
C MET A 124 7.17 9.97 -3.03
N SER A 125 8.32 9.29 -2.97
CA SER A 125 8.55 8.05 -2.23
C SER A 125 9.90 8.09 -1.51
N GLY A 126 10.27 7.01 -0.82
CA GLY A 126 11.53 6.91 -0.07
C GLY A 126 11.42 7.40 1.37
N ALA A 127 12.55 7.58 2.06
CA ALA A 127 12.61 7.83 3.51
C ALA A 127 11.77 9.03 3.97
N ALA A 128 11.65 10.06 3.14
CA ALA A 128 10.94 11.29 3.48
C ALA A 128 9.44 11.11 3.76
N VAL A 129 8.79 10.07 3.20
CA VAL A 129 7.36 9.84 3.39
C VAL A 129 7.05 8.97 4.62
N LYS A 130 8.07 8.36 5.28
CA LYS A 130 7.87 7.44 6.41
C LYS A 130 6.97 8.00 7.52
N PRO A 131 7.17 9.21 8.04
CA PRO A 131 6.33 9.73 9.14
C PRO A 131 4.85 9.83 8.76
N ILE A 132 4.56 10.16 7.51
CA ILE A 132 3.19 10.26 6.98
C ILE A 132 2.59 8.86 6.84
N ALA A 133 3.33 7.93 6.22
CA ALA A 133 2.90 6.55 6.03
C ALA A 133 2.63 5.85 7.37
N LEU A 134 3.55 6.00 8.33
CA LEU A 134 3.46 5.38 9.65
C LEU A 134 2.20 5.87 10.41
N ARG A 135 1.96 7.20 10.42
CA ARG A 135 0.73 7.77 11.00
C ARG A 135 -0.53 7.20 10.35
N MET A 136 -0.56 7.14 9.01
CA MET A 136 -1.72 6.64 8.28
C MET A 136 -1.96 5.15 8.55
N VAL A 137 -0.91 4.33 8.60
CA VAL A 137 -1.03 2.91 8.96
C VAL A 137 -1.61 2.75 10.37
N TRP A 138 -1.12 3.50 11.34
CA TRP A 138 -1.64 3.49 12.71
C TRP A 138 -3.12 3.88 12.78
N GLN A 139 -3.55 4.89 12.02
CA GLN A 139 -4.95 5.31 11.95
C GLN A 139 -5.84 4.22 11.33
N VAL A 140 -5.41 3.65 10.19
CA VAL A 140 -6.17 2.62 9.46
C VAL A 140 -6.25 1.33 10.26
N ALA A 141 -5.16 0.89 10.91
CA ALA A 141 -5.15 -0.31 11.74
C ALA A 141 -6.18 -0.26 12.90
N LYS A 142 -6.52 0.95 13.38
CA LYS A 142 -7.58 1.16 14.37
C LYS A 142 -8.98 1.28 13.77
N ALA A 143 -9.07 1.49 12.46
CA ALA A 143 -10.33 1.82 11.79
C ALA A 143 -11.00 0.65 11.07
N VAL A 144 -10.24 -0.38 10.69
CA VAL A 144 -10.71 -1.57 9.96
C VAL A 144 -10.42 -2.85 10.74
N LYS A 145 -11.10 -3.94 10.38
CA LYS A 145 -10.91 -5.27 10.99
C LYS A 145 -10.01 -6.18 10.14
N ILE A 146 -9.87 -5.87 8.85
CA ILE A 146 -9.02 -6.61 7.93
C ILE A 146 -7.54 -6.26 8.14
N PRO A 147 -6.60 -7.17 7.82
CA PRO A 147 -5.17 -6.92 7.93
C PRO A 147 -4.72 -5.67 7.16
N VAL A 148 -3.74 -4.97 7.73
CA VAL A 148 -3.13 -3.77 7.14
C VAL A 148 -1.71 -4.08 6.73
N ILE A 149 -1.33 -3.76 5.49
CA ILE A 149 0.02 -3.89 4.97
C ILE A 149 0.64 -2.49 4.90
N GLY A 150 1.72 -2.28 5.65
CA GLY A 150 2.40 -0.99 5.72
C GLY A 150 3.47 -0.82 4.66
N LEU A 151 3.47 0.32 3.96
CA LEU A 151 4.54 0.69 3.04
C LEU A 151 4.71 2.22 2.96
N GLY A 152 5.91 2.65 2.61
CA GLY A 152 6.26 4.07 2.47
C GLY A 152 7.43 4.48 3.36
N GLY A 153 8.62 4.51 2.78
CA GLY A 153 9.84 4.97 3.45
C GLY A 153 10.52 3.97 4.37
N ILE A 154 10.20 2.68 4.26
CA ILE A 154 10.91 1.61 4.97
C ILE A 154 12.27 1.42 4.30
N MET A 155 13.35 1.76 5.02
CA MET A 155 14.73 1.71 4.54
C MET A 155 15.56 0.63 5.24
N ASN A 156 15.11 0.17 6.41
CA ASN A 156 15.82 -0.80 7.25
C ASN A 156 14.83 -1.53 8.19
N TRP A 157 15.35 -2.48 8.99
CA TRP A 157 14.54 -3.28 9.90
C TRP A 157 13.86 -2.48 11.02
N LYS A 158 14.45 -1.37 11.47
CA LYS A 158 13.84 -0.52 12.51
C LYS A 158 12.56 0.13 11.98
N ASP A 159 12.62 0.66 10.75
CA ASP A 159 11.43 1.20 10.09
C ASP A 159 10.34 0.14 9.97
N ALA A 160 10.69 -1.10 9.58
CA ALA A 160 9.75 -2.20 9.45
C ALA A 160 9.06 -2.54 10.80
N VAL A 161 9.84 -2.59 11.89
CA VAL A 161 9.32 -2.81 13.26
C VAL A 161 8.39 -1.67 13.68
N GLU A 162 8.73 -0.42 13.39
CA GLU A 162 7.85 0.73 13.67
C GLU A 162 6.48 0.57 13.01
N PHE A 163 6.44 0.12 11.73
CA PHE A 163 5.17 -0.14 11.05
C PHE A 163 4.38 -1.29 11.68
N MET A 164 5.05 -2.36 12.11
CA MET A 164 4.40 -3.47 12.81
C MET A 164 3.83 -3.01 14.16
N LEU A 165 4.59 -2.26 14.95
CA LEU A 165 4.12 -1.68 16.20
C LEU A 165 2.91 -0.77 15.99
N ALA A 166 2.87 -0.03 14.89
CA ALA A 166 1.73 0.81 14.51
C ALA A 166 0.49 0.02 14.07
N GLY A 167 0.60 -1.31 13.88
CA GLY A 167 -0.51 -2.20 13.56
C GLY A 167 -0.45 -2.83 12.17
N ALA A 168 0.65 -2.66 11.42
CA ALA A 168 0.81 -3.36 10.17
C ALA A 168 1.06 -4.87 10.40
N SER A 169 0.25 -5.71 9.76
CA SER A 169 0.39 -7.17 9.80
C SER A 169 1.48 -7.69 8.86
N ALA A 170 1.83 -6.91 7.85
CA ALA A 170 2.92 -7.14 6.90
C ALA A 170 3.45 -5.80 6.40
N ILE A 171 4.62 -5.83 5.74
CA ILE A 171 5.24 -4.63 5.16
C ILE A 171 5.63 -4.86 3.69
N GLN A 172 5.71 -3.77 2.92
CA GLN A 172 6.27 -3.77 1.58
C GLN A 172 7.42 -2.77 1.48
N ILE A 173 8.48 -3.14 0.78
CA ILE A 173 9.66 -2.30 0.56
C ILE A 173 9.76 -1.98 -0.94
N GLY A 174 9.67 -0.69 -1.28
CA GLY A 174 9.76 -0.21 -2.65
C GLY A 174 11.11 0.45 -2.94
N THR A 175 11.20 1.75 -2.76
CA THR A 175 12.33 2.61 -3.13
C THR A 175 13.69 2.13 -2.62
N ALA A 176 13.75 1.55 -1.42
CA ALA A 176 14.99 1.06 -0.83
C ALA A 176 15.67 -0.03 -1.66
N ASN A 177 14.91 -0.83 -2.44
CA ASN A 177 15.48 -1.86 -3.33
C ASN A 177 16.33 -1.25 -4.47
N PHE A 178 16.08 0.00 -4.88
CA PHE A 178 16.90 0.69 -5.88
C PHE A 178 18.23 1.18 -5.29
N ILE A 179 18.33 1.31 -3.97
CA ILE A 179 19.53 1.72 -3.25
C ILE A 179 20.35 0.49 -2.85
N ASP A 180 19.66 -0.51 -2.29
CA ASP A 180 20.24 -1.77 -1.85
C ASP A 180 19.32 -2.94 -2.26
N PRO A 181 19.66 -3.69 -3.32
CA PRO A 181 18.86 -4.84 -3.78
C PRO A 181 18.69 -5.96 -2.74
N ALA A 182 19.55 -6.02 -1.72
CA ALA A 182 19.49 -7.00 -0.63
C ALA A 182 18.71 -6.48 0.60
N VAL A 183 18.14 -5.28 0.55
CA VAL A 183 17.50 -4.64 1.71
C VAL A 183 16.39 -5.50 2.32
N THR A 184 15.60 -6.20 1.51
CA THR A 184 14.51 -7.05 2.02
C THR A 184 15.02 -8.19 2.89
N VAL A 185 16.13 -8.84 2.49
CA VAL A 185 16.77 -9.89 3.28
C VAL A 185 17.29 -9.31 4.60
N LYS A 186 18.02 -8.19 4.54
CA LYS A 186 18.55 -7.49 5.73
C LYS A 186 17.44 -7.05 6.69
N VAL A 187 16.28 -6.63 6.16
CA VAL A 187 15.12 -6.28 6.99
C VAL A 187 14.57 -7.51 7.71
N VAL A 188 14.42 -8.65 7.02
CA VAL A 188 13.96 -9.90 7.65
C VAL A 188 14.93 -10.35 8.74
N GLU A 189 16.24 -10.34 8.48
CA GLU A 189 17.29 -10.68 9.46
C GLU A 189 17.21 -9.76 10.68
N GLY A 190 17.07 -8.44 10.44
CA GLY A 190 16.98 -7.46 11.51
C GLY A 190 15.70 -7.56 12.35
N ILE A 191 14.56 -7.94 11.75
CA ILE A 191 13.32 -8.22 12.49
C ILE A 191 13.53 -9.46 13.38
N ASN A 192 14.12 -10.55 12.86
CA ASN A 192 14.40 -11.75 13.63
C ASN A 192 15.33 -11.46 14.81
N ASP A 193 16.39 -10.67 14.59
CA ASP A 193 17.29 -10.24 15.66
C ASP A 193 16.55 -9.42 16.73
N TYR A 194 15.67 -8.49 16.30
CA TYR A 194 14.83 -7.70 17.22
C TYR A 194 13.93 -8.60 18.07
N LEU A 195 13.23 -9.55 17.48
CA LEU A 195 12.35 -10.48 18.19
C LEU A 195 13.16 -11.29 19.24
N ASN A 196 14.30 -11.84 18.83
CA ASN A 196 15.17 -12.63 19.72
C ASN A 196 15.66 -11.81 20.91
N ARG A 197 16.15 -10.58 20.69
CA ARG A 197 16.66 -9.70 21.75
C ARG A 197 15.59 -9.28 22.76
N HIS A 198 14.33 -9.25 22.33
CA HIS A 198 13.20 -8.86 23.18
C HIS A 198 12.40 -10.06 23.71
N GLY A 199 12.80 -11.31 23.37
CA GLY A 199 12.14 -12.52 23.84
C GLY A 199 10.79 -12.83 23.20
N TYR A 200 10.47 -12.20 22.07
CA TYR A 200 9.25 -12.47 21.32
C TYR A 200 9.34 -13.76 20.51
N GLN A 201 8.24 -14.48 20.41
CA GLN A 201 8.18 -15.75 19.69
C GLN A 201 7.79 -15.56 18.21
N SER A 202 7.12 -14.45 17.88
CA SER A 202 6.56 -14.19 16.56
C SER A 202 6.41 -12.71 16.30
N VAL A 203 6.42 -12.31 15.03
CA VAL A 203 6.03 -10.94 14.63
C VAL A 203 4.62 -10.57 15.09
N LYS A 204 3.75 -11.55 15.32
CA LYS A 204 2.39 -11.32 15.86
C LYS A 204 2.40 -10.67 17.24
N ASP A 205 3.46 -10.90 18.00
CA ASP A 205 3.59 -10.37 19.38
C ASP A 205 3.84 -8.85 19.39
N ILE A 206 4.28 -8.29 18.25
CA ILE A 206 4.59 -6.86 18.13
C ILE A 206 3.57 -6.08 17.28
N ILE A 207 2.63 -6.78 16.60
CA ILE A 207 1.63 -6.10 15.77
C ILE A 207 0.67 -5.30 16.66
N GLY A 208 0.67 -3.99 16.49
CA GLY A 208 -0.19 -3.07 17.25
C GLY A 208 0.22 -2.87 18.72
N ALA A 209 1.43 -3.31 19.10
CA ALA A 209 1.93 -3.19 20.48
C ALA A 209 2.49 -1.80 20.82
N LEU A 210 2.20 -0.79 20.01
CA LEU A 210 2.58 0.60 20.31
C LEU A 210 1.84 1.10 21.56
N GLU A 211 2.58 1.45 22.59
CA GLU A 211 2.06 2.14 23.79
C GLU A 211 1.86 3.64 23.47
N VAL A 212 0.66 4.18 23.75
CA VAL A 212 0.27 5.58 23.52
C VAL A 212 -0.51 6.14 24.69
#